data_94d95cf51be08f69993ba6d92c3c2582
#
_entry.id   94d95cf51be08f69993ba6d92c3c2582
#
_cell.length_a   1.000
_cell.length_b   1.000
_cell.length_c   1.000
_cell.angle_alpha   90.00
_cell.angle_beta   90.00
_cell.angle_gamma   90.00
#
_symmetry.space_group_name_H-M   'P 1'
#
loop_
_entity.id
_entity.type
_entity.pdbx_description
1 polymer ?
#
loop_
_entity_poly.entity_id
_entity_poly.type
_entity_poly.pdbx_seq_one_letter_code
_entity_poly.pdbx_strand_id
1 'polypeptide(L)'
;TGNVYSTLIKYAKKAQQSGVIKGILLHQGETDAYSDTWLNNVNTVYKNILKDLSLNAADVPLIAGEVVDSEQGGQCAGANNTINKLPKKIKTAYVVSSKGCTDCGDNLHFSPEGYRTLGRRYAAKALEILEEQRLTDVSPVFTPTPASDIIYNLNGERIEAPQKGINIINGKKVLVR
;
A
#
# COMPACT_ATOMS: atom_id res chain seq x y z
N THR A 1 -11.92 24.27 -2.82
CA THR A 1 -11.44 22.85 -3.00
C THR A 1 -10.21 22.77 -3.88
N GLY A 2 -10.05 23.66 -4.89
CA GLY A 2 -8.91 23.62 -5.81
C GLY A 2 -7.53 23.75 -5.14
N ASN A 3 -7.40 24.59 -4.14
CA ASN A 3 -6.12 24.85 -3.48
C ASN A 3 -5.58 23.66 -2.67
N VAL A 4 -6.44 22.88 -2.02
CA VAL A 4 -5.98 21.73 -1.18
C VAL A 4 -5.44 20.62 -2.08
N TYR A 5 -6.17 20.25 -3.13
CA TYR A 5 -5.74 19.22 -4.07
C TYR A 5 -4.45 19.62 -4.81
N SER A 6 -4.40 20.83 -5.36
CA SER A 6 -3.20 21.32 -6.07
C SER A 6 -1.97 21.38 -5.16
N THR A 7 -2.17 21.74 -3.88
CA THR A 7 -1.11 21.74 -2.88
C THR A 7 -0.61 20.33 -2.59
N LEU A 8 -1.52 19.36 -2.44
CA LEU A 8 -1.17 17.94 -2.27
C LEU A 8 -0.30 17.45 -3.45
N ILE A 9 -0.75 17.70 -4.69
CA ILE A 9 -0.02 17.27 -5.89
C ILE A 9 1.34 17.95 -5.99
N LYS A 10 1.43 19.23 -5.67
CA LYS A 10 2.71 19.97 -5.65
C LYS A 10 3.72 19.31 -4.70
N TYR A 11 3.31 19.00 -3.47
CA TYR A 11 4.22 18.38 -2.49
C TYR A 11 4.53 16.92 -2.84
N ALA A 12 3.56 16.17 -3.37
CA ALA A 12 3.78 14.80 -3.82
C ALA A 12 4.82 14.75 -4.97
N LYS A 13 4.72 15.65 -5.96
CA LYS A 13 5.73 15.79 -7.03
C LYS A 13 7.11 16.14 -6.48
N LYS A 14 7.18 16.99 -5.46
CA LYS A 14 8.45 17.30 -4.79
C LYS A 14 9.02 16.06 -4.08
N ALA A 15 8.18 15.29 -3.39
CA ALA A 15 8.60 14.05 -2.73
C ALA A 15 9.11 12.98 -3.73
N GLN A 16 8.51 12.90 -4.92
CA GLN A 16 8.97 11.98 -5.98
C GLN A 16 10.40 12.28 -6.49
N GLN A 17 10.95 13.48 -6.23
CA GLN A 17 12.33 13.81 -6.60
C GLN A 17 13.36 13.08 -5.73
N SER A 18 12.97 12.63 -4.54
CA SER A 18 13.87 12.00 -3.56
C SER A 18 13.34 10.68 -2.99
N GLY A 19 12.21 10.20 -3.48
CA GLY A 19 11.61 8.96 -3.00
C GLY A 19 10.57 8.39 -3.95
N VAL A 20 10.03 7.22 -3.59
CA VAL A 20 8.98 6.53 -4.33
C VAL A 20 7.71 6.50 -3.48
N ILE A 21 6.59 6.92 -4.06
CA ILE A 21 5.28 6.83 -3.40
C ILE A 21 4.81 5.37 -3.47
N LYS A 22 4.60 4.74 -2.31
CA LYS A 22 4.22 3.32 -2.19
C LYS A 22 2.79 3.09 -1.69
N GLY A 23 2.05 4.16 -1.41
CA GLY A 23 0.67 4.04 -0.97
C GLY A 23 0.07 5.40 -0.63
N ILE A 24 -1.23 5.44 -0.49
CA ILE A 24 -2.00 6.60 -0.04
C ILE A 24 -2.76 6.19 1.22
N LEU A 25 -2.56 6.93 2.31
CA LEU A 25 -3.33 6.76 3.53
C LEU A 25 -4.48 7.78 3.55
N LEU A 26 -5.70 7.30 3.74
CA LEU A 26 -6.90 8.11 3.84
C LEU A 26 -7.51 7.94 5.23
N HIS A 27 -7.70 9.05 5.93
CA HIS A 27 -8.51 9.07 7.14
C HIS A 27 -9.50 10.22 7.02
N GLN A 28 -10.75 9.89 6.70
CA GLN A 28 -11.82 10.84 6.48
C GLN A 28 -13.15 10.08 6.38
N GLY A 29 -14.22 10.66 6.87
CA GLY A 29 -15.55 10.05 6.79
C GLY A 29 -16.57 10.70 7.71
N GLU A 30 -16.14 11.46 8.70
CA GLU A 30 -16.98 12.03 9.75
C GLU A 30 -18.04 12.96 9.18
N THR A 31 -17.70 13.73 8.15
CA THR A 31 -18.61 14.72 7.55
C THR A 31 -19.57 14.14 6.53
N ASP A 32 -19.10 13.24 5.66
CA ASP A 32 -19.80 12.91 4.41
C ASP A 32 -19.78 11.44 3.99
N ALA A 33 -19.18 10.54 4.78
CA ALA A 33 -19.14 9.11 4.46
C ALA A 33 -20.44 8.36 4.81
N TYR A 34 -21.60 9.01 4.63
CA TYR A 34 -22.91 8.42 4.87
C TYR A 34 -23.62 7.98 3.59
N SER A 35 -23.01 8.19 2.43
CA SER A 35 -23.62 7.90 1.14
C SER A 35 -22.60 7.37 0.11
N ASP A 36 -23.11 6.72 -0.93
CA ASP A 36 -22.30 6.25 -2.05
C ASP A 36 -21.64 7.39 -2.86
N THR A 37 -22.08 8.64 -2.68
CA THR A 37 -21.42 9.84 -3.22
C THR A 37 -20.00 9.95 -2.71
N TRP A 38 -19.76 9.67 -1.41
CA TRP A 38 -18.43 9.65 -0.82
C TRP A 38 -17.51 8.64 -1.54
N LEU A 39 -18.00 7.41 -1.78
CA LEU A 39 -17.24 6.38 -2.50
C LEU A 39 -16.83 6.84 -3.91
N ASN A 40 -17.75 7.51 -4.62
CA ASN A 40 -17.48 8.04 -5.95
C ASN A 40 -16.44 9.16 -5.91
N ASN A 41 -16.54 10.06 -4.93
CA ASN A 41 -15.62 11.16 -4.73
C ASN A 41 -14.20 10.64 -4.40
N VAL A 42 -14.08 9.69 -3.46
CA VAL A 42 -12.80 9.07 -3.11
C VAL A 42 -12.18 8.38 -4.33
N ASN A 43 -12.97 7.61 -5.09
CA ASN A 43 -12.48 6.97 -6.31
C ASN A 43 -12.00 7.99 -7.35
N THR A 44 -12.71 9.11 -7.51
CA THR A 44 -12.32 10.18 -8.44
C THR A 44 -11.02 10.85 -8.00
N VAL A 45 -10.92 11.21 -6.72
CA VAL A 45 -9.71 11.84 -6.17
C VAL A 45 -8.51 10.89 -6.30
N TYR A 46 -8.68 9.61 -5.94
CA TYR A 46 -7.64 8.59 -6.08
C TYR A 46 -7.14 8.47 -7.52
N LYS A 47 -8.06 8.33 -8.49
CA LYS A 47 -7.69 8.26 -9.91
C LYS A 47 -6.97 9.51 -10.41
N ASN A 48 -7.40 10.69 -9.96
CA ASN A 48 -6.74 11.94 -10.32
C ASN A 48 -5.32 12.01 -9.75
N ILE A 49 -5.12 11.60 -8.48
CA ILE A 49 -3.78 11.53 -7.88
C ILE A 49 -2.87 10.59 -8.67
N LEU A 50 -3.33 9.38 -8.99
CA LEU A 50 -2.56 8.43 -9.79
C LEU A 50 -2.17 9.02 -11.15
N LYS A 51 -3.11 9.66 -11.85
CA LYS A 51 -2.88 10.31 -13.13
C LYS A 51 -1.88 11.46 -13.04
N ASP A 52 -2.09 12.39 -12.11
CA ASP A 52 -1.30 13.62 -12.00
C ASP A 52 0.13 13.38 -11.51
N LEU A 53 0.36 12.23 -10.83
CA LEU A 53 1.67 11.78 -10.36
C LEU A 53 2.28 10.67 -11.22
N SER A 54 1.61 10.26 -12.32
CA SER A 54 2.03 9.15 -13.20
C SER A 54 2.28 7.85 -12.43
N LEU A 55 1.35 7.48 -11.52
CA LEU A 55 1.43 6.31 -10.67
C LEU A 55 0.52 5.19 -11.18
N ASN A 56 0.91 3.93 -10.94
CA ASN A 56 0.09 2.77 -11.21
C ASN A 56 -0.68 2.36 -9.94
N ALA A 57 -1.97 2.07 -10.06
CA ALA A 57 -2.81 1.66 -8.94
C ALA A 57 -2.32 0.38 -8.25
N ALA A 58 -1.74 -0.56 -9.00
CA ALA A 58 -1.19 -1.80 -8.42
C ALA A 58 -0.01 -1.54 -7.48
N ASP A 59 0.78 -0.49 -7.75
CA ASP A 59 1.98 -0.15 -6.98
C ASP A 59 1.70 0.83 -5.84
N VAL A 60 0.54 1.52 -5.88
CA VAL A 60 0.19 2.59 -4.95
C VAL A 60 -1.24 2.37 -4.42
N PRO A 61 -1.45 1.40 -3.52
CA PRO A 61 -2.74 1.11 -2.92
C PRO A 61 -3.27 2.29 -2.10
N LEU A 62 -4.60 2.34 -1.96
CA LEU A 62 -5.30 3.25 -1.06
C LEU A 62 -5.67 2.50 0.22
N ILE A 63 -5.18 2.96 1.36
CA ILE A 63 -5.51 2.37 2.67
C ILE A 63 -6.34 3.40 3.43
N ALA A 64 -7.62 3.10 3.66
CA ALA A 64 -8.53 3.94 4.42
C ALA A 64 -8.68 3.44 5.86
N GLY A 65 -8.83 4.33 6.82
CA GLY A 65 -9.17 4.00 8.21
C GLY A 65 -10.63 4.26 8.49
N GLU A 66 -11.24 3.41 9.31
CA GLU A 66 -12.53 3.69 9.89
C GLU A 66 -12.46 4.91 10.83
N VAL A 67 -13.59 5.63 10.95
CA VAL A 67 -13.79 6.67 11.98
C VAL A 67 -14.07 6.02 13.33
N VAL A 68 -14.16 6.80 14.41
CA VAL A 68 -14.39 6.27 15.78
C VAL A 68 -15.57 5.28 15.78
N ASP A 69 -15.31 4.09 16.32
CA ASP A 69 -16.27 2.99 16.34
C ASP A 69 -17.42 3.23 17.33
N SER A 70 -18.58 2.62 17.08
CA SER A 70 -19.76 2.72 17.95
C SER A 70 -19.50 2.19 19.36
N GLU A 71 -18.69 1.15 19.52
CA GLU A 71 -18.30 0.63 20.83
C GLU A 71 -17.47 1.64 21.65
N GLN A 72 -16.87 2.63 20.98
CA GLN A 72 -16.14 3.74 21.60
C GLN A 72 -16.99 5.05 21.66
N GLY A 73 -18.29 4.95 21.40
CA GLY A 73 -19.21 6.10 21.44
C GLY A 73 -19.17 6.99 20.20
N GLY A 74 -18.56 6.53 19.09
CA GLY A 74 -18.39 7.33 17.88
C GLY A 74 -19.71 7.85 17.29
N GLN A 75 -19.87 9.17 17.23
CA GLN A 75 -21.07 9.81 16.65
C GLN A 75 -21.21 9.52 15.16
N CYS A 76 -20.08 9.36 14.47
CA CYS A 76 -20.01 9.11 13.05
C CYS A 76 -19.80 7.64 12.68
N ALA A 77 -19.94 6.72 13.64
CA ALA A 77 -19.66 5.30 13.44
C ALA A 77 -20.43 4.66 12.28
N GLY A 78 -21.63 5.18 11.97
CA GLY A 78 -22.42 4.76 10.81
C GLY A 78 -21.71 4.93 9.46
N ALA A 79 -20.76 5.88 9.35
CA ALA A 79 -19.94 6.09 8.18
C ALA A 79 -19.05 4.88 7.85
N ASN A 80 -18.67 4.07 8.85
CA ASN A 80 -17.87 2.87 8.67
C ASN A 80 -18.53 1.85 7.74
N ASN A 81 -19.89 1.81 7.70
CA ASN A 81 -20.62 0.98 6.75
C ASN A 81 -20.32 1.35 5.28
N THR A 82 -20.08 2.63 5.00
CA THR A 82 -19.73 3.11 3.67
C THR A 82 -18.24 2.95 3.42
N ILE A 83 -17.39 3.30 4.38
CA ILE A 83 -15.93 3.16 4.29
C ILE A 83 -15.56 1.70 3.97
N ASN A 84 -16.20 0.74 4.63
CA ASN A 84 -15.98 -0.69 4.41
C ASN A 84 -16.42 -1.21 3.03
N LYS A 85 -17.15 -0.42 2.25
CA LYS A 85 -17.45 -0.75 0.85
C LYS A 85 -16.33 -0.33 -0.13
N LEU A 86 -15.35 0.43 0.32
CA LEU A 86 -14.30 0.99 -0.53
C LEU A 86 -13.55 -0.07 -1.35
N PRO A 87 -13.16 -1.26 -0.82
CA PRO A 87 -12.52 -2.32 -1.60
C PRO A 87 -13.39 -2.89 -2.73
N LYS A 88 -14.72 -2.80 -2.61
CA LYS A 88 -15.64 -3.17 -3.69
C LYS A 88 -15.64 -2.15 -4.83
N LYS A 89 -15.39 -0.87 -4.50
CA LYS A 89 -15.35 0.24 -5.47
C LYS A 89 -13.99 0.41 -6.13
N ILE A 90 -12.91 0.24 -5.37
CA ILE A 90 -11.51 0.41 -5.79
C ILE A 90 -10.77 -0.88 -5.46
N LYS A 91 -10.35 -1.64 -6.46
CA LYS A 91 -9.77 -2.98 -6.30
C LYS A 91 -8.46 -2.98 -5.52
N THR A 92 -7.72 -1.88 -5.55
CA THR A 92 -6.46 -1.66 -4.82
C THR A 92 -6.66 -0.85 -3.54
N ALA A 93 -7.90 -0.79 -3.02
CA ALA A 93 -8.18 -0.16 -1.74
C ALA A 93 -8.35 -1.20 -0.64
N TYR A 94 -7.91 -0.82 0.55
CA TYR A 94 -8.00 -1.60 1.79
C TYR A 94 -8.58 -0.74 2.90
N VAL A 95 -9.16 -1.36 3.91
CA VAL A 95 -9.69 -0.65 5.08
C VAL A 95 -9.06 -1.23 6.34
N VAL A 96 -8.65 -0.35 7.25
CA VAL A 96 -8.18 -0.71 8.58
C VAL A 96 -9.24 -0.37 9.63
N SER A 97 -9.53 -1.31 10.50
CA SER A 97 -10.58 -1.13 11.51
C SER A 97 -10.13 -0.21 12.63
N SER A 98 -11.06 0.62 13.11
CA SER A 98 -10.89 1.45 14.29
C SER A 98 -11.35 0.77 15.59
N LYS A 99 -11.84 -0.46 15.52
CA LYS A 99 -12.38 -1.17 16.69
C LYS A 99 -11.40 -1.15 17.87
N GLY A 100 -11.87 -0.68 19.02
CA GLY A 100 -11.06 -0.56 20.24
C GLY A 100 -10.04 0.58 20.23
N CYS A 101 -10.00 1.43 19.20
CA CYS A 101 -9.24 2.68 19.23
C CYS A 101 -10.01 3.72 20.05
N THR A 102 -9.47 4.08 21.20
CA THR A 102 -10.13 5.00 22.13
C THR A 102 -10.31 6.39 21.53
N ASP A 103 -11.46 7.03 21.79
CA ASP A 103 -11.71 8.41 21.46
C ASP A 103 -11.08 9.37 22.49
N CYS A 104 -11.01 10.66 22.18
CA CYS A 104 -10.45 11.67 23.09
C CYS A 104 -11.48 12.29 24.06
N GLY A 105 -12.71 11.78 24.05
CA GLY A 105 -13.81 12.24 24.90
C GLY A 105 -14.82 13.15 24.18
N ASP A 106 -14.67 13.36 22.88
CA ASP A 106 -15.59 14.15 22.05
C ASP A 106 -16.46 13.28 21.13
N ASN A 107 -16.30 11.97 21.19
CA ASN A 107 -16.99 10.97 20.37
C ASN A 107 -16.77 11.13 18.85
N LEU A 108 -15.73 11.86 18.45
CA LEU A 108 -15.44 12.19 17.05
C LEU A 108 -13.97 11.92 16.68
N HIS A 109 -13.05 12.33 17.54
CA HIS A 109 -11.62 12.22 17.32
C HIS A 109 -11.00 11.13 18.20
N PHE A 110 -10.01 10.43 17.68
CA PHE A 110 -9.29 9.46 18.50
C PHE A 110 -8.39 10.14 19.55
N SER A 111 -8.24 9.47 20.67
CA SER A 111 -7.22 9.80 21.64
C SER A 111 -5.81 9.60 21.06
N PRO A 112 -4.75 10.13 21.69
CA PRO A 112 -3.37 9.85 21.27
C PRO A 112 -3.06 8.36 21.19
N GLU A 113 -3.61 7.53 22.09
CA GLU A 113 -3.43 6.08 22.06
C GLU A 113 -4.27 5.44 20.96
N GLY A 114 -5.49 5.92 20.72
CA GLY A 114 -6.34 5.52 19.61
C GLY A 114 -5.64 5.75 18.27
N TYR A 115 -5.06 6.94 18.06
CA TYR A 115 -4.28 7.24 16.85
C TYR A 115 -3.04 6.35 16.72
N ARG A 116 -2.31 6.09 17.80
CA ARG A 116 -1.15 5.18 17.74
C ARG A 116 -1.57 3.76 17.37
N THR A 117 -2.68 3.28 17.90
CA THR A 117 -3.22 1.95 17.60
C THR A 117 -3.68 1.86 16.15
N LEU A 118 -4.43 2.86 15.67
CA LEU A 118 -4.84 2.93 14.28
C LEU A 118 -3.63 3.03 13.33
N GLY A 119 -2.63 3.84 13.69
CA GLY A 119 -1.38 3.97 12.94
C GLY A 119 -0.60 2.66 12.80
N ARG A 120 -0.53 1.84 13.87
CA ARG A 120 0.06 0.49 13.80
C ARG A 120 -0.70 -0.42 12.84
N ARG A 121 -2.04 -0.32 12.79
CA ARG A 121 -2.87 -1.09 11.86
C ARG A 121 -2.66 -0.66 10.41
N TYR A 122 -2.54 0.65 10.15
CA TYR A 122 -2.15 1.15 8.82
C TYR A 122 -0.77 0.60 8.41
N ALA A 123 0.21 0.64 9.32
CA ALA A 123 1.54 0.13 9.04
C ALA A 123 1.54 -1.37 8.76
N ALA A 124 0.84 -2.16 9.58
CA ALA A 124 0.72 -3.61 9.38
C ALA A 124 0.09 -3.94 8.02
N LYS A 125 -1.00 -3.25 7.64
CA LYS A 125 -1.63 -3.45 6.32
C LYS A 125 -0.73 -3.01 5.18
N ALA A 126 -0.02 -1.90 5.31
CA ALA A 126 0.93 -1.45 4.30
C ALA A 126 2.08 -2.46 4.09
N LEU A 127 2.62 -3.01 5.17
CA LEU A 127 3.68 -4.03 5.10
C LEU A 127 3.20 -5.33 4.46
N GLU A 128 1.99 -5.80 4.81
CA GLU A 128 1.35 -6.96 4.18
C GLU A 128 1.25 -6.78 2.66
N ILE A 129 0.73 -5.64 2.20
CA ILE A 129 0.58 -5.34 0.77
C ILE A 129 1.95 -5.26 0.07
N LEU A 130 2.94 -4.60 0.68
CA LEU A 130 4.29 -4.49 0.13
C LEU A 130 4.96 -5.86 0.01
N GLU A 131 4.74 -6.76 0.96
CA GLU A 131 5.26 -8.13 0.89
C GLU A 131 4.56 -8.94 -0.22
N GLU A 132 3.24 -8.81 -0.37
CA GLU A 132 2.50 -9.43 -1.47
C GLU A 132 3.01 -8.93 -2.84
N GLN A 133 3.21 -7.60 -2.99
CA GLN A 133 3.79 -7.01 -4.20
C GLN A 133 5.20 -7.56 -4.48
N ARG A 134 6.04 -7.66 -3.44
CA ARG A 134 7.38 -8.22 -3.57
C ARG A 134 7.37 -9.67 -4.03
N LEU A 135 6.42 -10.48 -3.57
CA LEU A 135 6.29 -11.89 -3.96
C LEU A 135 5.79 -12.03 -5.41
N THR A 136 4.95 -11.09 -5.88
CA THR A 136 4.49 -11.09 -7.29
C THR A 136 5.53 -10.54 -8.26
N ASP A 137 6.43 -9.66 -7.78
CA ASP A 137 7.57 -9.14 -8.56
C ASP A 137 8.75 -10.14 -8.66
N VAL A 138 8.66 -11.31 -8.02
CA VAL A 138 9.65 -12.37 -8.24
C VAL A 138 9.47 -12.86 -9.68
N SER A 139 10.36 -12.39 -10.56
CA SER A 139 10.48 -12.93 -11.91
C SER A 139 10.51 -14.46 -11.86
N PRO A 140 9.83 -15.15 -12.79
CA PRO A 140 9.77 -16.60 -12.77
C PRO A 140 11.18 -17.17 -12.64
N VAL A 141 11.31 -18.21 -11.81
CA VAL A 141 12.53 -18.98 -11.67
C VAL A 141 13.13 -19.17 -13.06
N PHE A 142 14.33 -18.63 -13.25
CA PHE A 142 15.08 -18.75 -14.50
C PHE A 142 15.12 -20.23 -14.89
N THR A 143 14.36 -20.62 -15.91
CA THR A 143 14.57 -21.87 -16.61
C THR A 143 15.77 -21.64 -17.53
N PRO A 144 16.89 -22.32 -17.33
CA PRO A 144 18.06 -22.12 -18.18
C PRO A 144 17.70 -22.46 -19.62
N THR A 145 17.79 -21.48 -20.50
CA THR A 145 17.75 -21.73 -21.94
C THR A 145 19.08 -22.39 -22.32
N PRO A 146 19.10 -23.52 -22.99
CA PRO A 146 20.34 -24.24 -23.29
C PRO A 146 21.08 -23.56 -24.43
N ALA A 147 22.03 -22.71 -24.13
CA ALA A 147 23.12 -22.23 -24.97
C ALA A 147 23.45 -20.76 -24.71
N SER A 148 24.22 -20.48 -23.71
CA SER A 148 25.11 -19.32 -23.53
C SER A 148 25.16 -18.78 -22.11
N ASP A 149 24.74 -19.52 -21.09
CA ASP A 149 24.87 -19.03 -19.72
C ASP A 149 26.34 -18.93 -19.32
N ILE A 150 26.75 -17.74 -18.90
CA ILE A 150 28.06 -17.56 -18.29
C ILE A 150 27.92 -17.93 -16.81
N ILE A 151 28.47 -19.06 -16.43
CA ILE A 151 28.36 -19.62 -15.09
C ILE A 151 29.71 -19.57 -14.39
N TYR A 152 29.72 -19.09 -13.16
CA TYR A 152 30.89 -19.10 -12.27
C TYR A 152 30.56 -19.83 -10.98
N ASN A 153 31.55 -20.54 -10.43
CA ASN A 153 31.50 -21.06 -9.06
C ASN A 153 31.82 -19.94 -8.06
N LEU A 154 31.78 -20.25 -6.76
CA LEU A 154 32.11 -19.26 -5.70
C LEU A 154 33.59 -18.82 -5.69
N ASN A 155 34.49 -19.58 -6.32
CA ASN A 155 35.90 -19.21 -6.46
C ASN A 155 36.11 -18.23 -7.63
N GLY A 156 35.05 -17.87 -8.39
CA GLY A 156 35.18 -17.01 -9.56
C GLY A 156 35.62 -17.74 -10.83
N GLU A 157 35.67 -19.06 -10.82
CA GLU A 157 36.04 -19.87 -11.99
C GLU A 157 34.81 -20.07 -12.89
N ARG A 158 34.97 -19.89 -14.19
CA ARG A 158 33.94 -20.17 -15.17
C ARG A 158 33.76 -21.68 -15.31
N ILE A 159 32.54 -22.15 -15.21
CA ILE A 159 32.17 -23.56 -15.32
C ILE A 159 31.13 -23.76 -16.43
N GLU A 160 31.10 -24.93 -17.04
CA GLU A 160 30.22 -25.25 -18.19
C GLU A 160 28.79 -25.60 -17.77
N ALA A 161 28.62 -26.08 -16.54
CA ALA A 161 27.30 -26.41 -15.96
C ALA A 161 27.24 -26.06 -14.48
N PRO A 162 26.04 -25.72 -13.95
CA PRO A 162 25.87 -25.42 -12.54
C PRO A 162 26.26 -26.63 -11.66
N GLN A 163 26.99 -26.37 -10.59
CA GLN A 163 27.37 -27.38 -9.59
C GLN A 163 26.45 -27.26 -8.37
N LYS A 164 26.34 -28.35 -7.60
CA LYS A 164 25.60 -28.33 -6.33
C LYS A 164 26.18 -27.26 -5.39
N GLY A 165 25.29 -26.42 -4.84
CA GLY A 165 25.67 -25.29 -4.03
C GLY A 165 25.37 -23.96 -4.74
N ILE A 166 26.11 -22.90 -4.35
CA ILE A 166 25.88 -21.55 -4.89
C ILE A 166 26.73 -21.36 -6.15
N ASN A 167 26.07 -20.92 -7.23
CA ASN A 167 26.68 -20.52 -8.49
C ASN A 167 26.32 -19.08 -8.83
N ILE A 168 27.10 -18.42 -9.65
CA ILE A 168 26.80 -17.13 -10.25
C ILE A 168 26.45 -17.38 -11.72
N ILE A 169 25.19 -17.24 -12.08
CA ILE A 169 24.71 -17.45 -13.45
C ILE A 169 24.26 -16.10 -14.02
N ASN A 170 24.91 -15.66 -15.09
CA ASN A 170 24.65 -14.36 -15.73
C ASN A 170 24.64 -13.19 -14.72
N GLY A 171 25.62 -13.21 -13.78
CA GLY A 171 25.78 -12.21 -12.75
C GLY A 171 24.80 -12.33 -11.56
N LYS A 172 23.94 -13.38 -11.52
CA LYS A 172 22.98 -13.61 -10.42
C LYS A 172 23.38 -14.81 -9.58
N LYS A 173 23.21 -14.72 -8.26
CA LYS A 173 23.46 -15.80 -7.32
C LYS A 173 22.34 -16.84 -7.38
N VAL A 174 22.66 -18.09 -7.67
CA VAL A 174 21.73 -19.22 -7.82
C VAL A 174 22.15 -20.36 -6.91
N LEU A 175 21.23 -20.92 -6.14
CA LEU A 175 21.44 -22.12 -5.33
C LEU A 175 20.95 -23.35 -6.13
N VAL A 176 21.86 -24.27 -6.43
CA VAL A 176 21.57 -25.57 -7.05
C VAL A 176 21.57 -26.64 -5.95
N ARG A 177 20.47 -27.37 -5.81
CA ARG A 177 20.26 -28.41 -4.79
C ARG A 177 20.69 -29.81 -5.29
#